data_ed712b414f1c6edcefe70004d2ca285c
#
_entry.id   ed712b414f1c6edcefe70004d2ca285c
#
_cell.length_a   1.000
_cell.length_b   1.000
_cell.length_c   1.000
_cell.angle_alpha   90.00
_cell.angle_beta   90.00
_cell.angle_gamma   90.00
#
_symmetry.space_group_name_H-M   'P 1'
#
loop_
_entity.id
_entity.type
_entity.pdbx_description
1 polymer ?
#
loop_
_entity_poly.entity_id
_entity_poly.type
_entity_poly.pdbx_seq_one_letter_code
_entity_poly.pdbx_strand_id
1 'polypeptide(L)'
;MSQPAPMITKDGRFAYEAAGDPSVTPLIFLHGIGGAARAWRRQLATFGNRFRAIAWDMPGYGGSAPLGSVSISALADALQQFIEQLGTTKPVLVGHSIGGMIVQKWLAQSHTPARAVVLAQTSPAFGKADGDWQKSFIAARLGPLDRGETMKSLAPSLVEELVGDDPDPDGMEVARECMGSVPEASYRAMMLALIGFDQRSTLKDISVPTLLLAGSKDNNAPAPMMAKTATYIRGAKYVELAGVGHLANLERPGAFDDALGGFLNSLATKA
;
A
#
# COMPACT_ATOMS: atom_id res chain seq x y z
N MET A 1 -2.89 -4.42 -24.88
CA MET A 1 -2.66 -2.99 -24.57
C MET A 1 -1.20 -2.83 -24.19
N SER A 2 -0.51 -1.79 -24.68
CA SER A 2 0.88 -1.52 -24.28
C SER A 2 0.94 -1.23 -22.77
N GLN A 3 1.92 -1.82 -22.08
CA GLN A 3 2.13 -1.54 -20.66
C GLN A 3 2.50 -0.06 -20.48
N PRO A 4 1.96 0.64 -19.46
CA PRO A 4 2.35 2.02 -19.20
C PRO A 4 3.86 2.08 -18.93
N ALA A 5 4.56 3.00 -19.59
CA ALA A 5 5.97 3.23 -19.34
C ALA A 5 6.14 3.88 -17.95
N PRO A 6 7.19 3.50 -17.17
CA PRO A 6 7.48 4.18 -15.92
C PRO A 6 7.80 5.66 -16.17
N MET A 7 7.22 6.51 -15.35
CA MET A 7 7.46 7.95 -15.34
C MET A 7 8.34 8.31 -14.14
N ILE A 8 9.04 9.44 -14.22
CA ILE A 8 9.86 9.95 -13.12
C ILE A 8 9.45 11.41 -12.85
N THR A 9 9.39 11.79 -11.58
CA THR A 9 9.13 13.18 -11.17
C THR A 9 10.20 14.13 -11.70
N LYS A 10 9.87 15.42 -11.81
CA LYS A 10 10.78 16.43 -12.41
C LYS A 10 12.13 16.55 -11.69
N ASP A 11 12.14 16.27 -10.38
CA ASP A 11 13.37 16.26 -9.57
C ASP A 11 14.17 14.95 -9.68
N GLY A 12 13.67 13.99 -10.46
CA GLY A 12 14.33 12.69 -10.69
C GLY A 12 14.26 11.71 -9.53
N ARG A 13 13.48 12.00 -8.47
CA ARG A 13 13.51 11.23 -7.22
C ARG A 13 12.53 10.06 -7.18
N PHE A 14 11.34 10.21 -7.77
CA PHE A 14 10.26 9.25 -7.62
C PHE A 14 9.82 8.71 -8.97
N ALA A 15 9.83 7.39 -9.11
CA ALA A 15 9.24 6.70 -10.23
C ALA A 15 7.79 6.34 -9.93
N TYR A 16 6.95 6.30 -10.97
CA TYR A 16 5.55 5.93 -10.88
C TYR A 16 5.02 5.48 -12.24
N GLU A 17 3.89 4.79 -12.23
CA GLU A 17 3.10 4.53 -13.43
C GLU A 17 1.78 5.30 -13.33
N ALA A 18 1.24 5.76 -14.43
CA ALA A 18 -0.01 6.51 -14.44
C ALA A 18 -0.88 6.19 -15.65
N ALA A 19 -2.18 6.34 -15.46
CA ALA A 19 -3.20 6.29 -16.50
C ALA A 19 -4.26 7.37 -16.26
N GLY A 20 -4.94 7.79 -17.32
CA GLY A 20 -6.03 8.78 -17.26
C GLY A 20 -5.59 10.22 -17.48
N ASP A 21 -6.58 11.11 -17.46
CA ASP A 21 -6.39 12.54 -17.70
C ASP A 21 -5.70 13.20 -16.49
N PRO A 22 -4.58 13.91 -16.67
CA PRO A 22 -3.88 14.59 -15.59
C PRO A 22 -4.68 15.72 -14.93
N SER A 23 -5.74 16.21 -15.55
CA SER A 23 -6.57 17.30 -15.02
C SER A 23 -7.65 16.84 -14.02
N VAL A 24 -7.94 15.54 -13.95
CA VAL A 24 -8.98 15.01 -13.05
C VAL A 24 -8.40 14.63 -11.69
N THR A 25 -9.28 14.30 -10.74
CA THR A 25 -8.90 13.94 -9.37
C THR A 25 -7.85 12.84 -9.34
N PRO A 26 -6.72 13.05 -8.66
CA PRO A 26 -5.68 12.03 -8.53
C PRO A 26 -6.11 10.91 -7.57
N LEU A 27 -5.92 9.67 -8.02
CA LEU A 27 -6.09 8.44 -7.25
C LEU A 27 -4.72 7.77 -7.17
N ILE A 28 -4.08 7.84 -6.00
CA ILE A 28 -2.68 7.42 -5.81
C ILE A 28 -2.66 6.10 -5.03
N PHE A 29 -2.02 5.09 -5.61
CA PHE A 29 -1.82 3.76 -5.03
C PHE A 29 -0.41 3.63 -4.46
N LEU A 30 -0.33 3.18 -3.20
CA LEU A 30 0.89 2.88 -2.47
C LEU A 30 0.96 1.38 -2.22
N HIS A 31 2.00 0.74 -2.70
CA HIS A 31 2.20 -0.71 -2.58
C HIS A 31 2.68 -1.14 -1.17
N GLY A 32 2.64 -2.44 -0.89
CA GLY A 32 3.22 -3.08 0.30
C GLY A 32 4.71 -3.39 0.15
N ILE A 33 5.34 -3.92 1.20
CA ILE A 33 6.69 -4.49 1.13
C ILE A 33 6.65 -5.67 0.14
N GLY A 34 7.55 -5.70 -0.81
CA GLY A 34 7.53 -6.69 -1.90
C GLY A 34 6.67 -6.31 -3.10
N GLY A 35 5.96 -5.17 -3.04
CA GLY A 35 5.22 -4.61 -4.17
C GLY A 35 6.06 -3.70 -5.07
N ALA A 36 5.41 -3.08 -6.02
CA ALA A 36 5.94 -2.04 -6.91
C ALA A 36 4.74 -1.34 -7.59
N ALA A 37 4.98 -0.22 -8.29
CA ALA A 37 3.94 0.46 -9.09
C ALA A 37 3.23 -0.51 -10.05
N ARG A 38 3.97 -1.42 -10.68
CA ARG A 38 3.39 -2.41 -11.62
C ARG A 38 2.36 -3.36 -11.02
N ALA A 39 2.35 -3.56 -9.70
CA ALA A 39 1.33 -4.36 -9.02
C ALA A 39 -0.07 -3.75 -9.10
N TRP A 40 -0.17 -2.49 -9.50
CA TRP A 40 -1.42 -1.74 -9.62
C TRP A 40 -1.90 -1.54 -11.06
N ARG A 41 -1.24 -2.14 -12.07
CA ARG A 41 -1.55 -1.92 -13.49
C ARG A 41 -3.00 -2.23 -13.85
N ARG A 42 -3.61 -3.24 -13.24
CA ARG A 42 -5.05 -3.52 -13.41
C ARG A 42 -5.91 -2.38 -12.89
N GLN A 43 -5.61 -1.88 -11.68
CA GLN A 43 -6.31 -0.74 -11.09
C GLN A 43 -6.09 0.55 -11.88
N LEU A 44 -4.88 0.78 -12.40
CA LEU A 44 -4.61 1.89 -13.32
C LEU A 44 -5.51 1.81 -14.56
N ALA A 45 -5.65 0.63 -15.16
CA ALA A 45 -6.52 0.42 -16.32
C ALA A 45 -8.01 0.61 -15.98
N THR A 46 -8.46 0.07 -14.84
CA THR A 46 -9.85 0.16 -14.38
C THR A 46 -10.26 1.60 -14.08
N PHE A 47 -9.43 2.33 -13.34
CA PHE A 47 -9.78 3.64 -12.80
C PHE A 47 -9.30 4.83 -13.65
N GLY A 48 -8.37 4.60 -14.59
CA GLY A 48 -7.81 5.64 -15.45
C GLY A 48 -8.81 6.33 -16.39
N ASN A 49 -9.98 5.75 -16.60
CA ASN A 49 -11.06 6.39 -17.39
C ASN A 49 -11.82 7.48 -16.61
N ARG A 50 -11.66 7.57 -15.30
CA ARG A 50 -12.40 8.48 -14.40
C ARG A 50 -11.51 9.31 -13.47
N PHE A 51 -10.30 8.85 -13.24
CA PHE A 51 -9.32 9.43 -12.34
C PHE A 51 -7.97 9.56 -13.04
N ARG A 52 -7.14 10.48 -12.58
CA ARG A 52 -5.70 10.37 -12.80
C ARG A 52 -5.18 9.28 -11.86
N ALA A 53 -5.23 8.03 -12.31
CA ALA A 53 -4.77 6.88 -11.54
C ALA A 53 -3.23 6.81 -11.58
N ILE A 54 -2.60 6.78 -10.42
CA ILE A 54 -1.14 6.85 -10.26
C ILE A 54 -0.70 5.76 -9.31
N ALA A 55 0.26 4.94 -9.70
CA ALA A 55 0.90 3.94 -8.84
C ALA A 55 2.34 4.37 -8.56
N TRP A 56 2.68 4.59 -7.29
CA TRP A 56 3.97 5.06 -6.86
C TRP A 56 4.91 3.91 -6.58
N ASP A 57 6.13 3.97 -7.08
CA ASP A 57 7.23 3.17 -6.55
C ASP A 57 7.79 3.89 -5.31
N MET A 58 7.64 3.28 -4.13
CA MET A 58 8.19 3.86 -2.89
C MET A 58 9.71 4.04 -2.97
N PRO A 59 10.30 4.97 -2.19
CA PRO A 59 11.74 5.16 -2.15
C PRO A 59 12.52 3.86 -2.00
N GLY A 60 13.48 3.62 -2.91
CA GLY A 60 14.27 2.39 -2.96
C GLY A 60 13.61 1.22 -3.71
N TYR A 61 12.45 1.44 -4.34
CA TYR A 61 11.76 0.48 -5.21
C TYR A 61 11.72 0.98 -6.65
N GLY A 62 11.67 0.03 -7.59
CA GLY A 62 11.58 0.36 -9.01
C GLY A 62 12.65 1.38 -9.44
N GLY A 63 12.20 2.50 -10.02
CA GLY A 63 13.07 3.61 -10.40
C GLY A 63 13.20 4.73 -9.37
N SER A 64 12.59 4.61 -8.18
CA SER A 64 12.64 5.64 -7.13
C SER A 64 13.97 5.61 -6.37
N ALA A 65 14.57 6.78 -6.16
CA ALA A 65 15.78 6.92 -5.37
C ALA A 65 15.55 6.46 -3.92
N PRO A 66 16.53 5.75 -3.31
CA PRO A 66 16.41 5.36 -1.90
C PRO A 66 16.54 6.56 -0.96
N LEU A 67 15.97 6.44 0.24
CA LEU A 67 16.19 7.40 1.33
C LEU A 67 17.50 7.08 2.06
N GLY A 68 18.16 8.10 2.59
CA GLY A 68 19.35 7.91 3.43
C GLY A 68 19.04 7.21 4.76
N SER A 69 17.82 7.36 5.29
CA SER A 69 17.31 6.64 6.44
C SER A 69 15.83 6.34 6.22
N VAL A 70 15.42 5.10 6.46
CA VAL A 70 14.05 4.64 6.21
C VAL A 70 13.31 4.51 7.54
N SER A 71 12.20 5.21 7.65
CA SER A 71 11.20 5.09 8.70
C SER A 71 9.83 5.40 8.13
N ILE A 72 8.74 5.00 8.80
CA ILE A 72 7.39 5.34 8.33
C ILE A 72 7.19 6.87 8.26
N SER A 73 7.81 7.63 9.16
CA SER A 73 7.77 9.10 9.09
C SER A 73 8.48 9.65 7.85
N ALA A 74 9.70 9.19 7.57
CA ALA A 74 10.45 9.61 6.38
C ALA A 74 9.75 9.21 5.07
N LEU A 75 9.07 8.05 5.05
CA LEU A 75 8.26 7.62 3.91
C LEU A 75 6.99 8.47 3.75
N ALA A 76 6.38 8.92 4.84
CA ALA A 76 5.26 9.86 4.79
C ALA A 76 5.68 11.25 4.30
N ASP A 77 6.87 11.72 4.68
CA ASP A 77 7.46 12.96 4.14
C ASP A 77 7.79 12.82 2.65
N ALA A 78 8.28 11.66 2.22
CA ALA A 78 8.50 11.35 0.80
C ALA A 78 7.19 11.31 0.00
N LEU A 79 6.10 10.77 0.58
CA LEU A 79 4.76 10.82 -0.03
C LEU A 79 4.29 12.27 -0.20
N GLN A 80 4.50 13.14 0.80
CA GLN A 80 4.16 14.56 0.69
C GLN A 80 4.91 15.21 -0.48
N GLN A 81 6.22 14.98 -0.58
CA GLN A 81 7.05 15.50 -1.66
C GLN A 81 6.61 14.96 -3.03
N PHE A 82 6.25 13.66 -3.10
CA PHE A 82 5.71 13.07 -4.32
C PHE A 82 4.41 13.76 -4.77
N ILE A 83 3.46 13.98 -3.86
CA ILE A 83 2.20 14.68 -4.12
C ILE A 83 2.47 16.10 -4.65
N GLU A 84 3.43 16.82 -4.06
CA GLU A 84 3.84 18.16 -4.49
C GLU A 84 4.46 18.15 -5.89
N GLN A 85 5.34 17.18 -6.19
CA GLN A 85 5.94 17.02 -7.52
C GLN A 85 4.91 16.69 -8.61
N LEU A 86 3.84 16.00 -8.25
CA LEU A 86 2.71 15.77 -9.15
C LEU A 86 1.86 17.02 -9.42
N GLY A 87 2.10 18.11 -8.67
CA GLY A 87 1.31 19.35 -8.77
C GLY A 87 -0.15 19.16 -8.37
N THR A 88 -0.43 18.24 -7.46
CA THR A 88 -1.80 17.87 -7.11
C THR A 88 -2.17 18.27 -5.70
N THR A 89 -3.46 18.57 -5.50
CA THR A 89 -4.06 18.86 -4.19
C THR A 89 -5.22 17.91 -3.95
N LYS A 90 -5.47 17.52 -2.72
CA LYS A 90 -6.59 16.67 -2.31
C LYS A 90 -6.65 15.31 -3.05
N PRO A 91 -5.58 14.51 -3.08
CA PRO A 91 -5.63 13.19 -3.70
C PRO A 91 -6.56 12.24 -2.94
N VAL A 92 -7.04 11.20 -3.64
CA VAL A 92 -7.50 9.97 -2.99
C VAL A 92 -6.29 9.06 -2.83
N LEU A 93 -6.00 8.61 -1.62
CA LEU A 93 -4.86 7.73 -1.33
C LEU A 93 -5.35 6.31 -1.06
N VAL A 94 -4.79 5.33 -1.76
CA VAL A 94 -5.04 3.90 -1.53
C VAL A 94 -3.74 3.26 -1.05
N GLY A 95 -3.66 2.98 0.25
CA GLY A 95 -2.46 2.41 0.86
C GLY A 95 -2.65 0.93 1.19
N HIS A 96 -1.82 0.07 0.61
CA HIS A 96 -1.77 -1.35 0.89
C HIS A 96 -0.65 -1.67 1.88
N SER A 97 -0.96 -2.43 2.94
CA SER A 97 0.03 -2.90 3.92
C SER A 97 0.85 -1.73 4.52
N ILE A 98 2.18 -1.71 4.40
CA ILE A 98 3.02 -0.56 4.80
C ILE A 98 2.60 0.74 4.10
N GLY A 99 2.11 0.67 2.85
CA GLY A 99 1.53 1.83 2.17
C GLY A 99 0.36 2.44 2.94
N GLY A 100 -0.46 1.61 3.58
CA GLY A 100 -1.52 2.07 4.48
C GLY A 100 -0.99 2.66 5.79
N MET A 101 0.12 2.15 6.32
CA MET A 101 0.82 2.74 7.48
C MET A 101 1.40 4.12 7.14
N ILE A 102 1.98 4.26 5.94
CA ILE A 102 2.48 5.53 5.41
C ILE A 102 1.33 6.56 5.29
N VAL A 103 0.18 6.15 4.74
CA VAL A 103 -1.01 7.01 4.63
C VAL A 103 -1.50 7.45 6.01
N GLN A 104 -1.59 6.56 6.99
CA GLN A 104 -1.98 6.90 8.37
C GLN A 104 -1.00 7.92 8.99
N LYS A 105 0.30 7.70 8.82
CA LYS A 105 1.33 8.61 9.32
C LYS A 105 1.28 9.97 8.62
N TRP A 106 1.10 9.97 7.31
CA TRP A 106 0.94 11.17 6.50
C TRP A 106 -0.27 12.01 6.95
N LEU A 107 -1.42 11.37 7.20
CA LEU A 107 -2.61 12.06 7.72
C LEU A 107 -2.36 12.71 9.09
N ALA A 108 -1.54 12.08 9.94
CA ALA A 108 -1.23 12.59 11.26
C ALA A 108 -0.24 13.77 11.27
N GLN A 109 0.57 13.93 10.23
CA GLN A 109 1.64 14.95 10.17
C GLN A 109 1.47 15.98 9.06
N SER A 110 0.66 15.69 8.02
CA SER A 110 0.47 16.57 6.87
C SER A 110 -0.62 17.61 7.11
N HIS A 111 -0.41 18.81 6.61
CA HIS A 111 -1.44 19.85 6.49
C HIS A 111 -2.14 19.85 5.13
N THR A 112 -1.70 19.00 4.20
CA THR A 112 -2.33 18.84 2.89
C THR A 112 -3.60 17.97 3.04
N PRO A 113 -4.79 18.45 2.65
CA PRO A 113 -6.00 17.67 2.79
C PRO A 113 -6.04 16.53 1.77
N ALA A 114 -6.38 15.32 2.20
CA ALA A 114 -6.82 14.26 1.29
C ALA A 114 -8.30 14.43 0.94
N ARG A 115 -8.72 13.99 -0.25
CA ARG A 115 -10.14 13.88 -0.60
C ARG A 115 -10.78 12.68 0.10
N ALA A 116 -10.07 11.57 0.17
CA ALA A 116 -10.48 10.34 0.85
C ALA A 116 -9.25 9.42 0.99
N VAL A 117 -9.36 8.40 1.83
CA VAL A 117 -8.33 7.36 1.96
C VAL A 117 -8.93 5.96 1.97
N VAL A 118 -8.16 5.01 1.44
CA VAL A 118 -8.43 3.58 1.52
C VAL A 118 -7.26 2.91 2.20
N LEU A 119 -7.54 2.23 3.30
CA LEU A 119 -6.59 1.47 4.10
C LEU A 119 -6.83 -0.02 3.80
N ALA A 120 -6.03 -0.58 2.88
CA ALA A 120 -6.18 -1.94 2.40
C ALA A 120 -5.17 -2.86 3.09
N GLN A 121 -5.62 -3.97 3.67
CA GLN A 121 -4.79 -4.99 4.33
C GLN A 121 -3.66 -4.37 5.17
N THR A 122 -3.98 -3.44 6.06
CA THR A 122 -3.01 -2.68 6.86
C THR A 122 -3.39 -2.65 8.34
N SER A 123 -2.46 -2.23 9.17
CA SER A 123 -2.63 -2.17 10.62
C SER A 123 -2.36 -0.75 11.14
N PRO A 124 -2.99 -0.33 12.25
CA PRO A 124 -2.67 0.94 12.90
C PRO A 124 -1.41 0.86 13.79
N ALA A 125 -0.84 -0.33 13.97
CA ALA A 125 0.38 -0.53 14.75
C ALA A 125 1.08 -1.83 14.33
N PHE A 126 2.40 -1.90 14.48
CA PHE A 126 3.16 -3.11 14.21
C PHE A 126 3.51 -3.82 15.53
N GLY A 127 2.53 -4.59 16.05
CA GLY A 127 2.71 -5.34 17.28
C GLY A 127 2.92 -4.45 18.51
N LYS A 128 3.55 -5.05 19.53
CA LYS A 128 4.03 -4.36 20.72
C LYS A 128 5.53 -4.13 20.57
N ALA A 129 5.99 -2.92 20.84
CA ALA A 129 7.41 -2.60 20.82
C ALA A 129 8.21 -3.59 21.67
N ASP A 130 9.29 -4.13 21.12
CA ASP A 130 10.14 -5.17 21.72
C ASP A 130 9.43 -6.49 22.08
N GLY A 131 8.22 -6.71 21.62
CA GLY A 131 7.45 -7.94 21.82
C GLY A 131 8.05 -9.13 21.05
N ASP A 132 7.92 -10.32 21.61
CA ASP A 132 8.47 -11.55 21.01
C ASP A 132 7.90 -11.83 19.61
N TRP A 133 6.61 -11.53 19.39
CA TRP A 133 5.99 -11.64 18.08
C TRP A 133 6.70 -10.76 17.04
N GLN A 134 6.96 -9.49 17.38
CA GLN A 134 7.62 -8.54 16.48
C GLN A 134 9.02 -9.02 16.10
N LYS A 135 9.80 -9.47 17.12
CA LYS A 135 11.15 -10.01 16.91
C LYS A 135 11.13 -11.25 16.03
N SER A 136 10.21 -12.18 16.32
CA SER A 136 10.05 -13.42 15.54
C SER A 136 9.63 -13.14 14.10
N PHE A 137 8.72 -12.19 13.90
CA PHE A 137 8.29 -11.78 12.55
C PHE A 137 9.46 -11.24 11.72
N ILE A 138 10.24 -10.32 12.29
CA ILE A 138 11.41 -9.74 11.61
C ILE A 138 12.47 -10.81 11.35
N ALA A 139 12.77 -11.66 12.32
CA ALA A 139 13.76 -12.73 12.18
C ALA A 139 13.36 -13.75 11.10
N ALA A 140 12.08 -14.10 11.00
CA ALA A 140 11.57 -14.98 9.94
C ALA A 140 11.75 -14.39 8.54
N ARG A 141 11.62 -13.08 8.39
CA ARG A 141 11.75 -12.37 7.10
C ARG A 141 13.19 -12.05 6.71
N LEU A 142 14.05 -11.75 7.67
CA LEU A 142 15.44 -11.36 7.40
C LEU A 142 16.43 -12.54 7.52
N GLY A 143 16.13 -13.53 8.35
CA GLY A 143 17.00 -14.69 8.58
C GLY A 143 17.41 -15.45 7.32
N PRO A 144 16.53 -15.73 6.36
CA PRO A 144 16.91 -16.34 5.08
C PRO A 144 17.97 -15.51 4.32
N LEU A 145 17.79 -14.18 4.27
CA LEU A 145 18.77 -13.28 3.65
C LEU A 145 20.11 -13.27 4.38
N ASP A 146 20.10 -13.41 5.71
CA ASP A 146 21.32 -13.50 6.52
C ASP A 146 22.09 -14.82 6.25
N ARG A 147 21.40 -15.85 5.75
CA ARG A 147 21.99 -17.11 5.30
C ARG A 147 22.44 -17.10 3.83
N GLY A 148 22.30 -15.96 3.12
CA GLY A 148 22.76 -15.81 1.74
C GLY A 148 21.69 -16.12 0.69
N GLU A 149 20.42 -16.32 1.08
CA GLU A 149 19.31 -16.39 0.13
C GLU A 149 19.07 -15.04 -0.52
N THR A 150 18.42 -15.01 -1.67
CA THR A 150 18.15 -13.78 -2.43
C THR A 150 16.64 -13.50 -2.44
N MET A 151 16.24 -12.23 -2.64
CA MET A 151 14.83 -11.90 -2.82
C MET A 151 14.18 -12.71 -3.94
N LYS A 152 14.92 -13.00 -5.01
CA LYS A 152 14.44 -13.82 -6.13
C LYS A 152 14.14 -15.25 -5.71
N SER A 153 15.00 -15.88 -4.90
CA SER A 153 14.78 -17.26 -4.42
C SER A 153 13.67 -17.34 -3.38
N LEU A 154 13.49 -16.29 -2.57
CA LEU A 154 12.48 -16.23 -1.52
C LEU A 154 11.09 -15.84 -2.01
N ALA A 155 10.99 -15.14 -3.14
CA ALA A 155 9.73 -14.57 -3.62
C ALA A 155 8.57 -15.60 -3.71
N PRO A 156 8.76 -16.84 -4.23
CA PRO A 156 7.67 -17.80 -4.29
C PRO A 156 7.07 -18.12 -2.92
N SER A 157 7.90 -18.48 -1.94
CA SER A 157 7.44 -18.84 -0.59
C SER A 157 6.86 -17.63 0.17
N LEU A 158 7.48 -16.45 0.04
CA LEU A 158 6.97 -15.23 0.66
C LEU A 158 5.59 -14.83 0.11
N VAL A 159 5.36 -15.01 -1.19
CA VAL A 159 4.05 -14.72 -1.80
C VAL A 159 3.02 -15.76 -1.37
N GLU A 160 3.39 -17.06 -1.34
CA GLU A 160 2.48 -18.12 -0.91
C GLU A 160 1.97 -17.93 0.52
N GLU A 161 2.78 -17.40 1.43
CA GLU A 161 2.38 -17.08 2.80
C GLU A 161 1.37 -15.91 2.90
N LEU A 162 1.23 -15.10 1.84
CA LEU A 162 0.41 -13.89 1.83
C LEU A 162 -0.98 -14.11 1.23
N VAL A 163 -1.19 -15.20 0.50
CA VAL A 163 -2.40 -15.39 -0.29
C VAL A 163 -3.48 -16.19 0.44
N GLY A 164 -4.72 -15.98 0.02
CA GLY A 164 -5.88 -16.72 0.49
C GLY A 164 -6.26 -17.88 -0.43
N ASP A 165 -7.57 -18.12 -0.53
CA ASP A 165 -8.13 -19.24 -1.27
C ASP A 165 -8.18 -18.93 -2.77
N ASP A 166 -7.68 -19.82 -3.62
CA ASP A 166 -7.81 -19.79 -5.09
C ASP A 166 -7.52 -18.41 -5.73
N PRO A 167 -6.28 -17.87 -5.57
CA PRO A 167 -5.91 -16.55 -6.07
C PRO A 167 -5.77 -16.53 -7.61
N ASP A 168 -5.96 -15.34 -8.22
CA ASP A 168 -5.74 -15.12 -9.66
C ASP A 168 -4.29 -15.49 -10.04
N PRO A 169 -4.06 -16.47 -10.95
CA PRO A 169 -2.72 -16.93 -11.30
C PRO A 169 -1.82 -15.84 -11.90
N ASP A 170 -2.39 -14.94 -12.73
CA ASP A 170 -1.64 -13.84 -13.35
C ASP A 170 -1.24 -12.80 -12.29
N GLY A 171 -2.13 -12.55 -11.33
CA GLY A 171 -1.83 -11.70 -10.19
C GLY A 171 -0.71 -12.26 -9.31
N MET A 172 -0.69 -13.58 -9.14
CA MET A 172 0.38 -14.25 -8.38
C MET A 172 1.72 -14.20 -9.08
N GLU A 173 1.76 -14.29 -10.41
CA GLU A 173 3.00 -14.10 -11.15
C GLU A 173 3.56 -12.68 -10.98
N VAL A 174 2.69 -11.68 -11.11
CA VAL A 174 3.05 -10.26 -10.85
C VAL A 174 3.56 -10.09 -9.41
N ALA A 175 2.93 -10.73 -8.42
CA ALA A 175 3.37 -10.67 -7.02
C ALA A 175 4.79 -11.24 -6.84
N ARG A 176 5.08 -12.41 -7.42
CA ARG A 176 6.40 -13.06 -7.36
C ARG A 176 7.47 -12.21 -8.05
N GLU A 177 7.17 -11.67 -9.24
CA GLU A 177 8.08 -10.78 -9.96
C GLU A 177 8.37 -9.50 -9.17
N CYS A 178 7.35 -8.88 -8.58
CA CYS A 178 7.53 -7.69 -7.74
C CYS A 178 8.41 -8.02 -6.53
N MET A 179 8.07 -9.05 -5.77
CA MET A 179 8.81 -9.47 -4.58
C MET A 179 10.26 -9.81 -4.92
N GLY A 180 10.48 -10.61 -5.98
CA GLY A 180 11.81 -11.04 -6.41
C GLY A 180 12.71 -9.92 -6.96
N SER A 181 12.12 -8.79 -7.37
CA SER A 181 12.85 -7.63 -7.88
C SER A 181 13.17 -6.57 -6.83
N VAL A 182 12.69 -6.74 -5.59
CA VAL A 182 13.00 -5.77 -4.51
C VAL A 182 14.50 -5.82 -4.20
N PRO A 183 15.21 -4.69 -4.21
CA PRO A 183 16.58 -4.66 -3.71
C PRO A 183 16.63 -5.12 -2.25
N GLU A 184 17.54 -6.04 -1.92
CA GLU A 184 17.66 -6.60 -0.56
C GLU A 184 17.78 -5.49 0.51
N ALA A 185 18.61 -4.49 0.24
CA ALA A 185 18.79 -3.35 1.15
C ALA A 185 17.46 -2.61 1.42
N SER A 186 16.62 -2.43 0.39
CA SER A 186 15.30 -1.82 0.53
C SER A 186 14.35 -2.71 1.32
N TYR A 187 14.33 -4.02 1.05
CA TYR A 187 13.51 -4.96 1.80
C TYR A 187 13.85 -4.95 3.29
N ARG A 188 15.15 -5.04 3.64
CA ARG A 188 15.63 -4.98 5.02
C ARG A 188 15.24 -3.65 5.70
N ALA A 189 15.48 -2.54 5.04
CA ALA A 189 15.17 -1.21 5.56
C ALA A 189 13.67 -1.04 5.83
N MET A 190 12.81 -1.50 4.92
CA MET A 190 11.35 -1.44 5.09
C MET A 190 10.84 -2.36 6.21
N MET A 191 11.41 -3.57 6.35
CA MET A 191 11.08 -4.46 7.47
C MET A 191 11.42 -3.81 8.81
N LEU A 192 12.58 -3.19 8.92
CA LEU A 192 12.99 -2.50 10.15
C LEU A 192 12.17 -1.22 10.40
N ALA A 193 11.71 -0.54 9.37
CA ALA A 193 10.85 0.65 9.50
C ALA A 193 9.48 0.37 10.13
N LEU A 194 9.01 -0.89 10.13
CA LEU A 194 7.78 -1.29 10.83
C LEU A 194 7.91 -1.19 12.35
N ILE A 195 9.14 -1.36 12.86
CA ILE A 195 9.41 -1.36 14.31
C ILE A 195 9.09 0.02 14.88
N GLY A 196 8.25 0.06 15.92
CA GLY A 196 7.84 1.30 16.56
C GLY A 196 6.69 2.06 15.86
N PHE A 197 6.17 1.54 14.74
CA PHE A 197 4.98 2.12 14.14
C PHE A 197 3.74 1.94 15.03
N ASP A 198 3.14 3.05 15.45
CA ASP A 198 1.88 3.09 16.20
C ASP A 198 1.13 4.39 15.92
N GLN A 199 -0.02 4.28 15.26
CA GLN A 199 -0.94 5.38 14.96
C GLN A 199 -2.31 5.18 15.63
N ARG A 200 -2.44 4.27 16.60
CA ARG A 200 -3.73 4.00 17.27
C ARG A 200 -4.34 5.23 17.92
N SER A 201 -3.52 6.11 18.48
CA SER A 201 -3.99 7.34 19.13
C SER A 201 -4.52 8.39 18.17
N THR A 202 -4.07 8.38 16.90
CA THR A 202 -4.44 9.37 15.87
C THR A 202 -5.58 8.92 14.96
N LEU A 203 -6.03 7.67 15.06
CA LEU A 203 -7.14 7.15 14.23
C LEU A 203 -8.42 7.99 14.35
N LYS A 204 -8.75 8.44 15.56
CA LYS A 204 -9.92 9.27 15.86
C LYS A 204 -9.87 10.66 15.20
N ASP A 205 -8.68 11.11 14.84
CA ASP A 205 -8.43 12.43 14.23
C ASP A 205 -8.55 12.37 12.69
N ILE A 206 -8.67 11.16 12.10
CA ILE A 206 -8.93 10.98 10.68
C ILE A 206 -10.35 11.46 10.38
N SER A 207 -10.47 12.60 9.71
CA SER A 207 -11.74 13.28 9.41
C SER A 207 -12.20 13.14 7.96
N VAL A 208 -11.36 12.58 7.09
CA VAL A 208 -11.68 12.36 5.67
C VAL A 208 -12.47 11.08 5.47
N PRO A 209 -13.31 10.98 4.40
CA PRO A 209 -13.95 9.72 4.05
C PRO A 209 -12.94 8.59 3.97
N THR A 210 -13.20 7.50 4.70
CA THR A 210 -12.26 6.39 4.84
C THR A 210 -12.92 5.05 4.52
N LEU A 211 -12.26 4.21 3.73
CA LEU A 211 -12.59 2.80 3.55
C LEU A 211 -11.48 1.95 4.17
N LEU A 212 -11.83 0.97 4.99
CA LEU A 212 -10.96 -0.12 5.38
C LEU A 212 -11.35 -1.35 4.57
N LEU A 213 -10.37 -1.96 3.89
CA LEU A 213 -10.57 -3.12 3.04
C LEU A 213 -9.68 -4.26 3.53
N ALA A 214 -10.31 -5.35 3.98
CA ALA A 214 -9.64 -6.50 4.60
C ALA A 214 -9.83 -7.76 3.77
N GLY A 215 -8.87 -8.68 3.84
CA GLY A 215 -9.02 -10.05 3.37
C GLY A 215 -9.35 -10.98 4.54
N SER A 216 -10.34 -11.87 4.38
CA SER A 216 -10.76 -12.78 5.46
C SER A 216 -9.71 -13.84 5.82
N LYS A 217 -8.71 -14.05 4.94
CA LYS A 217 -7.59 -14.98 5.12
C LYS A 217 -6.26 -14.27 5.39
N ASP A 218 -6.27 -12.95 5.57
CA ASP A 218 -5.07 -12.18 5.82
C ASP A 218 -4.58 -12.39 7.27
N ASN A 219 -3.40 -13.02 7.40
CA ASN A 219 -2.76 -13.25 8.69
C ASN A 219 -1.82 -12.10 9.12
N ASN A 220 -1.47 -11.19 8.21
CA ASN A 220 -0.60 -10.03 8.51
C ASN A 220 -1.40 -8.82 8.99
N ALA A 221 -2.60 -8.61 8.41
CA ALA A 221 -3.55 -7.60 8.84
C ALA A 221 -4.94 -8.23 9.02
N PRO A 222 -5.16 -9.02 10.07
CA PRO A 222 -6.36 -9.83 10.25
C PRO A 222 -7.65 -9.02 10.20
N ALA A 223 -8.66 -9.54 9.48
CA ALA A 223 -9.94 -8.88 9.28
C ALA A 223 -10.61 -8.40 10.60
N PRO A 224 -10.60 -9.16 11.71
CA PRO A 224 -11.15 -8.67 12.97
C PRO A 224 -10.42 -7.45 13.53
N MET A 225 -9.09 -7.37 13.35
CA MET A 225 -8.31 -6.20 13.76
C MET A 225 -8.66 -4.99 12.89
N MET A 226 -8.80 -5.17 11.57
CA MET A 226 -9.20 -4.09 10.67
C MET A 226 -10.63 -3.61 10.91
N ALA A 227 -11.58 -4.53 11.18
CA ALA A 227 -12.94 -4.19 11.58
C ALA A 227 -12.94 -3.33 12.86
N LYS A 228 -12.15 -3.73 13.87
CA LYS A 228 -11.98 -2.94 15.10
C LYS A 228 -11.36 -1.58 14.79
N THR A 229 -10.35 -1.51 13.92
CA THR A 229 -9.72 -0.24 13.51
C THR A 229 -10.74 0.72 12.90
N ALA A 230 -11.66 0.22 12.07
CA ALA A 230 -12.73 1.01 11.47
C ALA A 230 -13.61 1.72 12.53
N THR A 231 -13.84 1.10 13.69
CA THR A 231 -14.67 1.70 14.74
C THR A 231 -14.04 2.93 15.40
N TYR A 232 -12.73 3.12 15.28
CA TYR A 232 -12.01 4.29 15.80
C TYR A 232 -12.00 5.48 14.83
N ILE A 233 -12.37 5.28 13.57
CA ILE A 233 -12.40 6.32 12.53
C ILE A 233 -13.86 6.70 12.26
N ARG A 234 -14.23 7.93 12.58
CA ARG A 234 -15.63 8.39 12.45
C ARG A 234 -16.12 8.31 11.00
N GLY A 235 -17.18 7.52 10.79
CA GLY A 235 -17.83 7.37 9.47
C GLY A 235 -17.04 6.50 8.49
N ALA A 236 -16.02 5.78 8.94
CA ALA A 236 -15.31 4.83 8.10
C ALA A 236 -16.24 3.72 7.63
N LYS A 237 -16.06 3.30 6.38
CA LYS A 237 -16.64 2.08 5.82
C LYS A 237 -15.68 0.92 5.99
N TYR A 238 -16.21 -0.27 6.22
CA TYR A 238 -15.44 -1.51 6.28
C TYR A 238 -16.00 -2.51 5.27
N VAL A 239 -15.10 -3.12 4.51
CA VAL A 239 -15.43 -4.20 3.58
C VAL A 239 -14.45 -5.34 3.81
N GLU A 240 -14.97 -6.56 3.96
CA GLU A 240 -14.20 -7.79 4.04
C GLU A 240 -14.39 -8.60 2.77
N LEU A 241 -13.29 -8.98 2.14
CA LEU A 241 -13.25 -9.82 0.95
C LEU A 241 -13.10 -11.28 1.37
N ALA A 242 -14.13 -12.09 1.14
CA ALA A 242 -14.14 -13.49 1.51
C ALA A 242 -13.10 -14.31 0.72
N GLY A 243 -12.36 -15.19 1.40
CA GLY A 243 -11.34 -16.04 0.81
C GLY A 243 -10.05 -15.33 0.41
N VAL A 244 -9.94 -14.03 0.59
CA VAL A 244 -8.80 -13.20 0.16
C VAL A 244 -7.76 -13.08 1.27
N GLY A 245 -6.49 -13.15 0.91
CA GLY A 245 -5.34 -12.93 1.79
C GLY A 245 -4.89 -11.47 1.82
N HIS A 246 -3.57 -11.29 1.85
CA HIS A 246 -2.93 -9.99 2.01
C HIS A 246 -2.78 -9.21 0.70
N LEU A 247 -2.88 -9.86 -0.48
CA LEU A 247 -2.62 -9.25 -1.79
C LEU A 247 -3.91 -9.04 -2.60
N ALA A 248 -4.97 -8.51 -1.97
CA ALA A 248 -6.33 -8.47 -2.51
C ALA A 248 -6.43 -7.89 -3.94
N ASN A 249 -5.66 -6.85 -4.27
CA ASN A 249 -5.63 -6.24 -5.60
C ASN A 249 -5.06 -7.17 -6.69
N LEU A 250 -4.30 -8.19 -6.30
CA LEU A 250 -3.71 -9.20 -7.18
C LEU A 250 -4.45 -10.53 -7.09
N GLU A 251 -4.91 -10.94 -5.89
CA GLU A 251 -5.62 -12.20 -5.68
C GLU A 251 -7.03 -12.20 -6.28
N ARG A 252 -7.77 -11.12 -6.08
CA ARG A 252 -9.16 -10.95 -6.51
C ARG A 252 -9.37 -9.52 -7.05
N PRO A 253 -8.72 -9.18 -8.18
CA PRO A 253 -8.74 -7.80 -8.69
C PRO A 253 -10.15 -7.27 -8.92
N GLY A 254 -11.09 -8.09 -9.42
CA GLY A 254 -12.48 -7.68 -9.60
C GLY A 254 -13.16 -7.30 -8.29
N ALA A 255 -13.05 -8.12 -7.25
CA ALA A 255 -13.65 -7.83 -5.94
C ALA A 255 -13.02 -6.60 -5.27
N PHE A 256 -11.69 -6.44 -5.41
CA PHE A 256 -10.99 -5.23 -4.96
C PHE A 256 -11.50 -3.99 -5.69
N ASP A 257 -11.59 -4.04 -7.01
CA ASP A 257 -12.03 -2.92 -7.86
C ASP A 257 -13.50 -2.56 -7.59
N ASP A 258 -14.38 -3.54 -7.36
CA ASP A 258 -15.78 -3.33 -7.00
C ASP A 258 -15.92 -2.61 -5.64
N ALA A 259 -15.16 -3.06 -4.62
CA ALA A 259 -15.17 -2.44 -3.30
C ALA A 259 -14.64 -1.00 -3.35
N LEU A 260 -13.51 -0.78 -4.04
CA LEU A 260 -12.92 0.55 -4.24
C LEU A 260 -13.86 1.44 -5.06
N GLY A 261 -14.39 0.95 -6.17
CA GLY A 261 -15.30 1.67 -7.06
C GLY A 261 -16.59 2.09 -6.36
N GLY A 262 -17.19 1.19 -5.57
CA GLY A 262 -18.36 1.48 -4.74
C GLY A 262 -18.11 2.58 -3.71
N PHE A 263 -16.93 2.59 -3.10
CA PHE A 263 -16.52 3.66 -2.19
C PHE A 263 -16.34 5.00 -2.93
N LEU A 264 -15.59 5.00 -4.05
CA LEU A 264 -15.36 6.21 -4.85
C LEU A 264 -16.65 6.83 -5.38
N ASN A 265 -17.62 6.01 -5.81
CA ASN A 265 -18.94 6.48 -6.24
C ASN A 265 -19.70 7.19 -5.10
N SER A 266 -19.57 6.70 -3.87
CA SER A 266 -20.22 7.32 -2.71
C SER A 266 -19.62 8.69 -2.31
N LEU A 267 -18.43 9.05 -2.82
CA LEU A 267 -17.84 10.37 -2.63
C LEU A 267 -18.42 11.42 -3.57
N ALA A 268 -18.87 11.01 -4.75
CA ALA A 268 -19.47 11.91 -5.75
C ALA A 268 -20.88 12.40 -5.35
N THR A 269 -21.61 11.59 -4.57
CA THR A 269 -22.99 11.91 -4.13
C THR A 269 -23.06 12.86 -2.92
N LYS A 270 -21.91 13.24 -2.33
CA LYS A 270 -21.83 14.11 -1.15
C LYS A 270 -21.22 15.50 -1.42
N ALA A 271 -20.99 15.83 -2.70
CA ALA A 271 -20.39 17.11 -3.15
C ALA A 271 -21.48 18.15 -3.48
#